data_620ff4d18aa08b56ca9a4aff12240c7e
#
_entry.id   620ff4d18aa08b56ca9a4aff12240c7e
#
_cell.length_a   1.000
_cell.length_b   1.000
_cell.length_c   1.000
_cell.angle_alpha   90.00
_cell.angle_beta   90.00
_cell.angle_gamma   90.00
#
_symmetry.space_group_name_H-M   'P 1'
#
loop_
_entity.id
_entity.type
_entity.pdbx_description
1 polymer ?
#
loop_
_entity_poly.entity_id
_entity_poly.type
_entity_poly.pdbx_seq_one_letter_code
_entity_poly.pdbx_strand_id
1 'polypeptide(L)'
;MSHNLKKPKILKVETVARSRLFNVESVDLEFSNGVRRVYERMRPSGRQAVMIVPIIDDELLLIREYAVGIEEYELGFPKGLIDPGETVFEAANRELMEEVGFGTEKLELLATLTMAPSYFSSQMNIVVARGLYPQSLEGDEPEPMPQVRWPIDNMMSLLQEPDFREARNVSALFLAHDWLRRTPR
;
A
#
# COMPACT_ATOMS: atom_id res chain seq x y z
N MET A 1 28.67 9.07 6.79
CA MET A 1 28.67 10.27 7.66
C MET A 1 27.25 10.53 8.09
N SER A 2 26.89 10.26 9.33
CA SER A 2 25.56 10.60 9.86
C SER A 2 25.54 12.10 10.10
N HIS A 3 24.96 12.85 9.18
CA HIS A 3 24.61 14.24 9.45
C HIS A 3 23.60 14.22 10.61
N ASN A 4 23.98 14.74 11.75
CA ASN A 4 23.13 14.88 12.94
C ASN A 4 22.12 16.00 12.67
N LEU A 5 21.17 15.75 11.75
CA LEU A 5 20.13 16.69 11.36
C LEU A 5 19.14 16.84 12.52
N LYS A 6 19.05 18.05 13.06
CA LYS A 6 18.05 18.38 14.06
C LYS A 6 16.69 18.56 13.40
N LYS A 7 15.66 17.87 13.91
CA LYS A 7 14.27 18.07 13.47
C LYS A 7 13.87 19.54 13.69
N PRO A 8 13.12 20.13 12.76
CA PRO A 8 12.52 21.44 12.99
C PRO A 8 11.59 21.42 14.20
N LYS A 9 11.51 22.57 14.88
CA LYS A 9 10.54 22.77 15.95
C LYS A 9 9.19 23.10 15.36
N ILE A 10 8.14 22.36 15.76
CA ILE A 10 6.76 22.69 15.45
C ILE A 10 6.33 23.84 16.38
N LEU A 11 5.95 24.97 15.79
CA LEU A 11 5.48 26.16 16.51
C LEU A 11 3.98 26.16 16.67
N LYS A 12 3.25 25.80 15.61
CA LYS A 12 1.79 25.77 15.56
C LYS A 12 1.31 24.68 14.61
N VAL A 13 0.18 24.06 14.94
CA VAL A 13 -0.58 23.18 14.04
C VAL A 13 -2.03 23.66 14.07
N GLU A 14 -2.62 23.83 12.91
CA GLU A 14 -3.99 24.31 12.73
C GLU A 14 -4.69 23.53 11.62
N THR A 15 -5.92 23.09 11.85
CA THR A 15 -6.74 22.49 10.80
C THR A 15 -7.25 23.59 9.87
N VAL A 16 -6.88 23.53 8.59
CA VAL A 16 -7.24 24.54 7.58
C VAL A 16 -8.31 24.06 6.61
N ALA A 17 -8.50 22.75 6.45
CA ALA A 17 -9.59 22.18 5.67
C ALA A 17 -10.02 20.81 6.24
N ARG A 18 -11.30 20.49 6.09
CA ARG A 18 -11.88 19.23 6.52
C ARG A 18 -12.99 18.76 5.57
N SER A 19 -12.89 17.49 5.16
CA SER A 19 -13.95 16.76 4.45
C SER A 19 -14.28 15.46 5.20
N ARG A 20 -15.12 14.62 4.61
CA ARG A 20 -15.40 13.29 5.18
C ARG A 20 -14.14 12.43 5.28
N LEU A 21 -13.29 12.47 4.24
CA LEU A 21 -12.09 11.63 4.13
C LEU A 21 -10.81 12.39 4.53
N PHE A 22 -10.69 13.66 4.17
CA PHE A 22 -9.46 14.43 4.30
C PHE A 22 -9.54 15.47 5.41
N ASN A 23 -8.46 15.58 6.16
CA ASN A 23 -8.27 16.58 7.19
C ASN A 23 -6.89 17.20 7.00
N VAL A 24 -6.85 18.46 6.53
CA VAL A 24 -5.62 19.16 6.17
C VAL A 24 -5.20 20.08 7.31
N GLU A 25 -3.94 19.95 7.72
CA GLU A 25 -3.31 20.80 8.74
C GLU A 25 -2.26 21.71 8.11
N SER A 26 -2.25 22.99 8.54
CA SER A 26 -1.13 23.90 8.39
C SER A 26 -0.17 23.72 9.57
N VAL A 27 1.12 23.64 9.30
CA VAL A 27 2.16 23.38 10.29
C VAL A 27 3.25 24.43 10.19
N ASP A 28 3.35 25.31 11.19
CA ASP A 28 4.41 26.32 11.29
C ASP A 28 5.67 25.68 11.88
N LEU A 29 6.76 25.74 11.14
CA LEU A 29 8.04 25.16 11.52
C LEU A 29 9.14 26.19 11.66
N GLU A 30 10.04 25.98 12.65
CA GLU A 30 11.31 26.68 12.76
C GLU A 30 12.47 25.67 12.64
N PHE A 31 13.29 25.85 11.61
CA PHE A 31 14.44 25.01 11.35
C PHE A 31 15.62 25.37 12.28
N SER A 32 16.61 24.48 12.37
CA SER A 32 17.78 24.68 13.26
C SER A 32 18.63 25.91 12.94
N ASN A 33 18.49 26.48 11.72
CA ASN A 33 19.12 27.72 11.29
C ASN A 33 18.26 28.98 11.53
N GLY A 34 17.13 28.84 12.26
CA GLY A 34 16.20 29.94 12.55
C GLY A 34 15.21 30.28 11.43
N VAL A 35 15.29 29.63 10.27
CA VAL A 35 14.36 29.87 9.17
C VAL A 35 13.00 29.29 9.51
N ARG A 36 11.94 30.08 9.32
CA ARG A 36 10.55 29.66 9.48
C ARG A 36 9.89 29.36 8.15
N ARG A 37 9.05 28.32 8.14
CA ARG A 37 8.24 27.92 6.99
C ARG A 37 6.92 27.37 7.48
N VAL A 38 5.89 27.56 6.64
CA VAL A 38 4.57 26.94 6.80
C VAL A 38 4.45 25.83 5.77
N TYR A 39 4.05 24.66 6.23
CA TYR A 39 3.77 23.49 5.39
C TYR A 39 2.33 23.06 5.59
N GLU A 40 1.78 22.41 4.57
CA GLU A 40 0.51 21.71 4.73
C GLU A 40 0.74 20.19 4.71
N ARG A 41 -0.08 19.49 5.49
CA ARG A 41 -0.07 18.03 5.52
C ARG A 41 -1.46 17.47 5.75
N MET A 42 -1.67 16.24 5.33
CA MET A 42 -2.79 15.45 5.80
C MET A 42 -2.57 15.13 7.29
N ARG A 43 -3.62 15.32 8.10
CA ARG A 43 -3.56 14.99 9.53
C ARG A 43 -3.16 13.51 9.71
N PRO A 44 -2.13 13.20 10.52
CA PRO A 44 -1.75 11.84 10.81
C PRO A 44 -2.92 11.05 11.43
N SER A 45 -3.37 9.99 10.77
CA SER A 45 -4.47 9.14 11.27
C SER A 45 -3.97 7.95 12.09
N GLY A 46 -2.68 7.61 11.97
CA GLY A 46 -2.10 6.39 12.51
C GLY A 46 -2.55 5.10 11.77
N ARG A 47 -3.44 5.22 10.79
CA ARG A 47 -3.89 4.06 9.99
C ARG A 47 -2.79 3.62 9.05
N GLN A 48 -2.65 2.30 8.95
CA GLN A 48 -1.79 1.64 7.98
C GLN A 48 -2.64 0.86 6.99
N ALA A 49 -2.04 0.48 5.89
CA ALA A 49 -2.64 -0.37 4.88
C ALA A 49 -1.73 -1.56 4.59
N VAL A 50 -2.29 -2.59 4.00
CA VAL A 50 -1.58 -3.75 3.50
C VAL A 50 -1.82 -3.90 2.00
N MET A 51 -0.80 -4.31 1.27
CA MET A 51 -0.88 -4.77 -0.11
C MET A 51 -0.30 -6.17 -0.17
N ILE A 52 -1.03 -7.06 -0.79
CA ILE A 52 -0.70 -8.48 -0.84
C ILE A 52 -0.19 -8.81 -2.24
N VAL A 53 0.93 -9.54 -2.34
CA VAL A 53 1.40 -10.17 -3.57
C VAL A 53 1.05 -11.67 -3.50
N PRO A 54 -0.11 -12.07 -4.03
CA PRO A 54 -0.54 -13.46 -3.96
C PRO A 54 0.12 -14.28 -5.07
N ILE A 55 0.62 -15.46 -4.69
CA ILE A 55 1.26 -16.41 -5.59
C ILE A 55 0.46 -17.71 -5.56
N ILE A 56 -0.04 -18.12 -6.73
CA ILE A 56 -0.78 -19.35 -6.93
C ILE A 56 -0.34 -20.00 -8.25
N ASP A 57 0.01 -21.28 -8.23
CA ASP A 57 0.40 -22.06 -9.41
C ASP A 57 1.48 -21.40 -10.29
N ASP A 58 2.53 -20.82 -9.68
CA ASP A 58 3.59 -20.05 -10.34
C ASP A 58 3.09 -18.77 -11.08
N GLU A 59 1.95 -18.23 -10.68
CA GLU A 59 1.40 -16.99 -11.19
C GLU A 59 1.16 -15.99 -10.05
N LEU A 60 1.27 -14.71 -10.37
CA LEU A 60 0.78 -13.60 -9.55
C LEU A 60 -0.72 -13.46 -9.78
N LEU A 61 -1.49 -13.21 -8.72
CA LEU A 61 -2.90 -12.90 -8.81
C LEU A 61 -3.10 -11.39 -8.61
N LEU A 62 -3.60 -10.71 -9.62
CA LEU A 62 -3.89 -9.28 -9.64
C LEU A 62 -5.38 -9.03 -9.81
N ILE A 63 -5.80 -7.81 -9.55
CA ILE A 63 -7.17 -7.31 -9.72
C ILE A 63 -7.19 -6.05 -10.58
N ARG A 64 -8.35 -5.73 -11.17
CA ARG A 64 -8.63 -4.40 -11.72
C ARG A 64 -9.62 -3.67 -10.85
N GLU A 65 -9.23 -2.52 -10.35
CA GLU A 65 -10.00 -1.68 -9.46
C GLU A 65 -10.15 -0.26 -10.02
N TYR A 66 -11.32 0.36 -9.85
CA TYR A 66 -11.55 1.72 -10.29
C TYR A 66 -10.87 2.74 -9.37
N ALA A 67 -9.99 3.55 -9.94
CA ALA A 67 -9.26 4.59 -9.24
C ALA A 67 -9.91 5.97 -9.51
N VAL A 68 -10.75 6.44 -8.61
CA VAL A 68 -11.49 7.71 -8.76
C VAL A 68 -10.59 8.93 -8.96
N GLY A 69 -9.35 8.89 -8.46
CA GLY A 69 -8.40 9.99 -8.58
C GLY A 69 -7.91 10.26 -10.02
N ILE A 70 -8.01 9.25 -10.87
CA ILE A 70 -7.63 9.32 -12.30
C ILE A 70 -8.77 8.91 -13.24
N GLU A 71 -9.91 8.52 -12.67
CA GLU A 71 -11.13 8.11 -13.39
C GLU A 71 -10.90 6.91 -14.35
N GLU A 72 -10.01 5.98 -13.98
CA GLU A 72 -9.65 4.81 -14.78
C GLU A 72 -9.61 3.54 -13.92
N TYR A 73 -9.74 2.37 -14.56
CA TYR A 73 -9.43 1.09 -13.92
C TYR A 73 -7.92 0.83 -13.99
N GLU A 74 -7.34 0.49 -12.85
CA GLU A 74 -5.92 0.14 -12.73
C GLU A 74 -5.74 -1.34 -12.40
N LEU A 75 -4.76 -1.97 -13.03
CA LEU A 75 -4.28 -3.29 -12.68
C LEU A 75 -3.34 -3.18 -11.47
N GLY A 76 -3.55 -4.01 -10.47
CA GLY A 76 -2.72 -3.98 -9.27
C GLY A 76 -2.87 -5.20 -8.38
N PHE A 77 -2.17 -5.17 -7.27
CA PHE A 77 -2.27 -6.18 -6.23
C PHE A 77 -3.44 -5.88 -5.29
N PRO A 78 -4.09 -6.92 -4.72
CA PRO A 78 -5.07 -6.77 -3.65
C PRO A 78 -4.52 -5.94 -2.49
N LYS A 79 -5.34 -5.06 -1.91
CA LYS A 79 -4.90 -4.15 -0.86
C LYS A 79 -6.07 -3.56 -0.08
N GLY A 80 -5.86 -3.27 1.18
CA GLY A 80 -6.85 -2.55 1.96
C GLY A 80 -6.30 -1.97 3.25
N LEU A 81 -7.18 -1.46 4.09
CA LEU A 81 -6.82 -0.86 5.37
C LEU A 81 -6.67 -1.95 6.44
N ILE A 82 -5.75 -1.73 7.36
CA ILE A 82 -5.66 -2.52 8.58
C ILE A 82 -6.66 -1.97 9.58
N ASP A 83 -7.62 -2.77 9.97
CA ASP A 83 -8.65 -2.39 10.92
C ASP A 83 -8.13 -2.30 12.35
N PRO A 84 -8.79 -1.51 13.22
CA PRO A 84 -8.41 -1.41 14.62
C PRO A 84 -8.41 -2.77 15.32
N GLY A 85 -7.25 -3.21 15.79
CA GLY A 85 -7.07 -4.47 16.48
C GLY A 85 -6.54 -5.60 15.60
N GLU A 86 -6.50 -5.43 14.28
CA GLU A 86 -5.89 -6.41 13.38
C GLU A 86 -4.36 -6.27 13.35
N THR A 87 -3.69 -7.39 13.20
CA THR A 87 -2.31 -7.45 12.75
C THR A 87 -2.22 -7.26 11.24
N VAL A 88 -1.03 -6.97 10.73
CA VAL A 88 -0.76 -6.88 9.28
C VAL A 88 -1.20 -8.15 8.55
N PHE A 89 -0.97 -9.33 9.16
CA PHE A 89 -1.28 -10.61 8.52
C PHE A 89 -2.76 -10.98 8.58
N GLU A 90 -3.46 -10.60 9.64
CA GLU A 90 -4.92 -10.76 9.71
C GLU A 90 -5.61 -9.90 8.66
N ALA A 91 -5.22 -8.61 8.54
CA ALA A 91 -5.73 -7.74 7.50
C ALA A 91 -5.39 -8.26 6.09
N ALA A 92 -4.15 -8.70 5.85
CA ALA A 92 -3.74 -9.26 4.57
C ALA A 92 -4.60 -10.47 4.17
N ASN A 93 -4.88 -11.36 5.10
CA ASN A 93 -5.68 -12.55 4.83
C ASN A 93 -7.17 -12.21 4.63
N ARG A 94 -7.71 -11.24 5.37
CA ARG A 94 -9.08 -10.75 5.21
C ARG A 94 -9.26 -10.11 3.82
N GLU A 95 -8.42 -9.15 3.44
CA GLU A 95 -8.45 -8.48 2.13
C GLU A 95 -8.31 -9.49 0.98
N LEU A 96 -7.43 -10.48 1.12
CA LEU A 96 -7.27 -11.55 0.14
C LEU A 96 -8.56 -12.37 -0.04
N MET A 97 -9.28 -12.66 1.05
CA MET A 97 -10.55 -13.39 1.00
C MET A 97 -11.69 -12.52 0.42
N GLU A 98 -11.71 -11.24 0.72
CA GLU A 98 -12.72 -10.28 0.25
C GLU A 98 -12.55 -9.98 -1.24
N GLU A 99 -11.33 -9.60 -1.66
CA GLU A 99 -11.08 -9.10 -3.02
C GLU A 99 -10.88 -10.21 -4.06
N VAL A 100 -10.29 -11.35 -3.68
CA VAL A 100 -9.95 -12.41 -4.66
C VAL A 100 -10.47 -13.80 -4.31
N GLY A 101 -11.10 -13.98 -3.16
CA GLY A 101 -11.73 -15.25 -2.79
C GLY A 101 -10.77 -16.35 -2.37
N PHE A 102 -9.58 -15.98 -1.86
CA PHE A 102 -8.59 -16.93 -1.36
C PHE A 102 -8.13 -16.57 0.04
N GLY A 103 -7.95 -17.59 0.89
CA GLY A 103 -7.23 -17.47 2.15
C GLY A 103 -5.83 -18.05 2.06
N THR A 104 -5.00 -17.79 3.07
CA THR A 104 -3.66 -18.40 3.22
C THR A 104 -3.20 -18.39 4.68
N GLU A 105 -2.35 -19.37 5.03
CA GLU A 105 -1.63 -19.38 6.30
C GLU A 105 -0.13 -19.00 6.11
N LYS A 106 0.32 -18.75 4.88
CA LYS A 106 1.72 -18.49 4.54
C LYS A 106 1.92 -17.07 4.06
N LEU A 107 2.05 -16.17 5.02
CA LEU A 107 2.26 -14.74 4.81
C LEU A 107 3.66 -14.33 5.28
N GLU A 108 4.34 -13.50 4.50
CA GLU A 108 5.64 -12.93 4.85
C GLU A 108 5.67 -11.43 4.53
N LEU A 109 6.07 -10.61 5.50
CA LEU A 109 6.22 -9.16 5.31
C LEU A 109 7.53 -8.88 4.55
N LEU A 110 7.41 -8.28 3.38
CA LEU A 110 8.56 -7.88 2.56
C LEU A 110 9.12 -6.52 2.98
N ALA A 111 8.24 -5.54 3.18
CA ALA A 111 8.61 -4.18 3.57
C ALA A 111 7.43 -3.39 4.12
N THR A 112 7.73 -2.37 4.91
CA THR A 112 6.80 -1.28 5.25
C THR A 112 7.28 -0.01 4.58
N LEU A 113 6.47 0.52 3.67
CA LEU A 113 6.80 1.70 2.86
C LEU A 113 6.06 2.92 3.37
N THR A 114 6.73 4.09 3.34
CA THR A 114 6.06 5.39 3.48
C THR A 114 5.54 5.83 2.11
N MET A 115 4.33 6.39 2.08
CA MET A 115 3.65 6.72 0.82
C MET A 115 4.11 8.04 0.23
N ALA A 116 3.83 9.13 0.88
CA ALA A 116 4.17 10.48 0.43
C ALA A 116 4.60 11.34 1.64
N PRO A 117 5.78 11.08 2.24
CA PRO A 117 6.16 11.60 3.56
C PRO A 117 6.27 13.12 3.63
N SER A 118 6.30 13.81 2.51
CA SER A 118 6.30 15.28 2.47
C SER A 118 4.98 15.90 2.94
N TYR A 119 3.85 15.17 2.81
CA TYR A 119 2.53 15.66 3.21
C TYR A 119 1.59 14.58 3.74
N PHE A 120 1.98 13.31 3.68
CA PHE A 120 1.14 12.18 4.10
C PHE A 120 1.95 11.19 4.93
N SER A 121 1.43 10.79 6.09
CA SER A 121 2.14 9.90 7.02
C SER A 121 1.72 8.43 6.91
N SER A 122 0.85 8.09 5.96
CA SER A 122 0.37 6.71 5.79
C SER A 122 1.49 5.77 5.39
N GLN A 123 1.39 4.54 5.85
CA GLN A 123 2.30 3.45 5.53
C GLN A 123 1.56 2.33 4.81
N MET A 124 2.28 1.65 3.92
CA MET A 124 1.83 0.45 3.22
C MET A 124 2.74 -0.71 3.58
N ASN A 125 2.17 -1.77 4.11
CA ASN A 125 2.87 -3.02 4.39
C ASN A 125 2.74 -3.93 3.17
N ILE A 126 3.86 -4.31 2.56
CA ILE A 126 3.88 -5.21 1.40
C ILE A 126 4.11 -6.63 1.91
N VAL A 127 3.15 -7.51 1.63
CA VAL A 127 3.13 -8.89 2.10
C VAL A 127 3.06 -9.84 0.92
N VAL A 128 3.88 -10.90 0.90
CA VAL A 128 3.71 -12.00 -0.03
C VAL A 128 2.83 -13.07 0.60
N ALA A 129 1.94 -13.65 -0.20
CA ALA A 129 1.04 -14.74 0.19
C ALA A 129 1.27 -15.97 -0.71
N ARG A 130 1.44 -17.15 -0.10
CA ARG A 130 1.63 -18.44 -0.80
C ARG A 130 0.73 -19.51 -0.20
N GLY A 131 0.56 -20.61 -0.95
CA GLY A 131 -0.27 -21.71 -0.48
C GLY A 131 -1.73 -21.30 -0.31
N LEU A 132 -2.23 -20.57 -1.30
CA LEU A 132 -3.59 -20.08 -1.31
C LEU A 132 -4.60 -21.24 -1.40
N TYR A 133 -5.71 -21.10 -0.69
CA TYR A 133 -6.84 -22.03 -0.75
C TYR A 133 -8.15 -21.26 -0.93
N PRO A 134 -9.14 -21.81 -1.64
CA PRO A 134 -10.42 -21.13 -1.87
C PRO A 134 -11.14 -20.82 -0.56
N GLN A 135 -11.34 -19.56 -0.28
CA GLN A 135 -12.14 -19.05 0.83
C GLN A 135 -12.49 -17.58 0.55
N SER A 136 -13.79 -17.27 0.46
CA SER A 136 -14.28 -15.93 0.23
C SER A 136 -14.93 -15.35 1.49
N LEU A 137 -14.78 -14.05 1.65
CA LEU A 137 -15.58 -13.22 2.54
C LEU A 137 -16.39 -12.23 1.70
N GLU A 138 -17.44 -11.67 2.29
CA GLU A 138 -18.18 -10.57 1.68
C GLU A 138 -17.36 -9.29 1.86
N GLY A 139 -16.96 -8.67 0.73
CA GLY A 139 -16.26 -7.39 0.69
C GLY A 139 -17.22 -6.21 0.61
N ASP A 140 -16.68 -4.99 0.66
CA ASP A 140 -17.42 -3.74 0.55
C ASP A 140 -17.34 -3.11 -0.84
N GLU A 141 -16.73 -3.80 -1.80
CA GLU A 141 -16.59 -3.34 -3.17
C GLU A 141 -17.96 -3.30 -3.88
N PRO A 142 -18.25 -2.22 -4.66
CA PRO A 142 -19.55 -2.04 -5.30
C PRO A 142 -19.82 -3.04 -6.44
N GLU A 143 -18.78 -3.64 -6.99
CA GLU A 143 -18.82 -4.64 -8.06
C GLU A 143 -17.67 -5.65 -7.92
N PRO A 144 -17.83 -6.88 -8.45
CA PRO A 144 -16.75 -7.86 -8.44
C PRO A 144 -15.54 -7.36 -9.23
N MET A 145 -14.35 -7.42 -8.63
CA MET A 145 -13.11 -7.02 -9.28
C MET A 145 -12.61 -8.09 -10.26
N PRO A 146 -12.38 -7.76 -11.54
CA PRO A 146 -11.80 -8.70 -12.50
C PRO A 146 -10.41 -9.14 -12.05
N GLN A 147 -10.21 -10.46 -11.93
CA GLN A 147 -8.93 -11.06 -11.57
C GLN A 147 -8.08 -11.31 -12.81
N VAL A 148 -6.78 -11.09 -12.69
CA VAL A 148 -5.78 -11.33 -13.74
C VAL A 148 -4.66 -12.19 -13.17
N ARG A 149 -4.37 -13.33 -13.82
CA ARG A 149 -3.22 -14.17 -13.50
C ARG A 149 -2.04 -13.78 -14.39
N TRP A 150 -0.86 -13.66 -13.80
CA TRP A 150 0.35 -13.25 -14.51
C TRP A 150 1.53 -14.16 -14.17
N PRO A 151 2.16 -14.83 -15.17
CA PRO A 151 3.25 -15.76 -14.91
C PRO A 151 4.43 -15.10 -14.19
N ILE A 152 4.92 -15.72 -13.12
CA ILE A 152 6.06 -15.23 -12.33
C ILE A 152 7.31 -15.08 -13.19
N ASP A 153 7.55 -16.02 -14.10
CA ASP A 153 8.74 -15.99 -14.97
C ASP A 153 8.75 -14.77 -15.91
N ASN A 154 7.59 -14.14 -16.13
CA ASN A 154 7.44 -12.93 -16.93
C ASN A 154 6.92 -11.75 -16.11
N MET A 155 6.99 -11.78 -14.79
CA MET A 155 6.36 -10.78 -13.92
C MET A 155 6.81 -9.35 -14.21
N MET A 156 8.06 -9.15 -14.64
CA MET A 156 8.59 -7.82 -14.93
C MET A 156 7.98 -7.17 -16.19
N SER A 157 7.31 -7.95 -17.06
CA SER A 157 6.57 -7.38 -18.19
C SER A 157 5.31 -6.62 -17.77
N LEU A 158 4.82 -6.79 -16.52
CA LEU A 158 3.78 -5.93 -15.94
C LEU A 158 4.12 -4.44 -16.04
N LEU A 159 5.41 -4.07 -15.99
CA LEU A 159 5.84 -2.67 -16.14
C LEU A 159 5.56 -2.08 -17.55
N GLN A 160 5.18 -2.89 -18.51
CA GLN A 160 4.81 -2.46 -19.87
C GLN A 160 3.30 -2.33 -20.05
N GLU A 161 2.51 -2.83 -19.09
CA GLU A 161 1.06 -2.70 -19.13
C GLU A 161 0.66 -1.25 -18.81
N PRO A 162 -0.18 -0.63 -19.64
CA PRO A 162 -0.52 0.79 -19.50
C PRO A 162 -1.34 1.09 -18.24
N ASP A 163 -2.05 0.09 -17.70
CA ASP A 163 -2.87 0.16 -16.49
C ASP A 163 -2.15 -0.38 -15.23
N PHE A 164 -0.86 -0.80 -15.32
CA PHE A 164 -0.02 -1.17 -14.17
C PHE A 164 1.05 -0.11 -13.90
N ARG A 165 0.65 1.04 -13.36
CA ARG A 165 1.55 2.22 -13.21
C ARG A 165 1.52 2.85 -11.82
N GLU A 166 0.65 2.40 -10.94
CA GLU A 166 0.56 2.91 -9.57
C GLU A 166 1.83 2.56 -8.78
N ALA A 167 2.42 3.55 -8.12
CA ALA A 167 3.76 3.46 -7.52
C ALA A 167 3.91 2.34 -6.47
N ARG A 168 2.84 2.04 -5.70
CA ARG A 168 2.85 0.96 -4.70
C ARG A 168 2.91 -0.41 -5.36
N ASN A 169 2.13 -0.60 -6.44
CA ASN A 169 2.12 -1.83 -7.23
C ASN A 169 3.50 -2.08 -7.86
N VAL A 170 4.11 -1.04 -8.44
CA VAL A 170 5.48 -1.12 -8.98
C VAL A 170 6.48 -1.47 -7.89
N SER A 171 6.38 -0.84 -6.70
CA SER A 171 7.27 -1.14 -5.57
C SER A 171 7.09 -2.58 -5.07
N ALA A 172 5.84 -3.05 -4.94
CA ALA A 172 5.53 -4.42 -4.53
C ALA A 172 6.06 -5.45 -5.54
N LEU A 173 5.93 -5.18 -6.84
CA LEU A 173 6.48 -6.02 -7.90
C LEU A 173 8.01 -6.20 -7.77
N PHE A 174 8.75 -5.10 -7.58
CA PHE A 174 10.21 -5.19 -7.41
C PHE A 174 10.60 -5.90 -6.12
N LEU A 175 9.91 -5.66 -5.02
CA LEU A 175 10.15 -6.34 -3.75
C LEU A 175 9.88 -7.85 -3.86
N ALA A 176 8.78 -8.23 -4.49
CA ALA A 176 8.44 -9.63 -4.72
C ALA A 176 9.45 -10.31 -5.66
N HIS A 177 9.88 -9.64 -6.73
CA HIS A 177 10.89 -10.14 -7.65
C HIS A 177 12.22 -10.39 -6.93
N ASP A 178 12.70 -9.46 -6.11
CA ASP A 178 13.92 -9.63 -5.33
C ASP A 178 13.79 -10.77 -4.30
N TRP A 179 12.63 -10.85 -3.64
CA TRP A 179 12.35 -11.92 -2.67
C TRP A 179 12.34 -13.29 -3.33
N LEU A 180 11.69 -13.46 -4.51
CA LEU A 180 11.68 -14.73 -5.26
C LEU A 180 13.08 -15.21 -5.70
N ARG A 181 13.99 -14.27 -5.97
CA ARG A 181 15.39 -14.61 -6.31
C ARG A 181 16.18 -15.13 -5.12
N ARG A 182 15.80 -14.77 -3.91
CA ARG A 182 16.48 -15.16 -2.66
C ARG A 182 15.85 -16.36 -1.96
N THR A 183 14.61 -16.66 -2.30
CA THR A 183 13.82 -17.72 -1.65
C THR A 183 13.73 -18.91 -2.60
N PRO A 184 14.13 -20.13 -2.21
CA PRO A 184 13.92 -21.33 -3.02
C PRO A 184 12.43 -21.55 -3.29
N ARG A 185 12.09 -21.93 -4.52
CA ARG A 185 10.72 -22.33 -4.90
C ARG A 185 10.30 -23.62 -4.23
#